data_31a1912e617ab85259a9ac0b54f38047
#
_entry.id   31a1912e617ab85259a9ac0b54f38047
#
_cell.length_a   1.000
_cell.length_b   1.000
_cell.length_c   1.000
_cell.angle_alpha   90.00
_cell.angle_beta   90.00
_cell.angle_gamma   90.00
#
_symmetry.space_group_name_H-M   'P 1'
#
loop_
_entity.id
_entity.type
_entity.pdbx_description
1 polymer ?
#
loop_
_entity_poly.entity_id
_entity_poly.type
_entity_poly.pdbx_seq_one_letter_code
_entity_poly.pdbx_strand_id
1 'polypeptide(L)'
;MLEKINKPNDIHKIALADFPQLADEIRQFLIESVSQTGGHLASNLGVVELTLALHNVLDLPQDKIVWDVGHQAYTHKILTGRKEEFKNLRKEGGMSGFPKRCESDCDTFDAGHSSNSISAGLGYVRARDLLGQNYRVVSVIGDGALTGGMAYEALNNAAELKTNFIIVLNDNNMSISKNVGGMSSYLSALRTAEAYTGMKLNVTKTLKKVPKVGTAVVDTMRRTKSSIKQLIIPGMLFENMGLTYLGPVDGHNMRQMMKLFNEAKRVEGPVIVHVLTHKGRGYEPASLHPDQFHGTGPFDIKTGRQLSVKKGPTYTDVSVSYTHLTLPT
;
A
#
# COMPACT_ATOMS: atom_id res chain seq x y z
N MET A 1 -13.69 5.99 19.47
CA MET A 1 -13.59 6.75 18.19
C MET A 1 -14.17 5.95 17.02
N LEU A 2 -13.94 4.64 17.00
CA LEU A 2 -14.44 3.76 15.93
C LEU A 2 -15.99 3.74 15.83
N GLU A 3 -16.69 3.96 16.93
CA GLU A 3 -18.17 4.07 16.95
C GLU A 3 -18.69 5.25 16.11
N LYS A 4 -17.87 6.28 15.86
CA LYS A 4 -18.22 7.44 15.03
C LYS A 4 -18.10 7.17 13.53
N ILE A 5 -17.51 6.06 13.14
CA ILE A 5 -17.33 5.64 11.74
C ILE A 5 -18.47 4.70 11.37
N ASN A 6 -19.44 5.18 10.59
CA ASN A 6 -20.65 4.42 10.20
C ASN A 6 -20.94 4.50 8.69
N LYS A 7 -20.31 5.42 7.97
CA LYS A 7 -20.45 5.59 6.51
C LYS A 7 -19.19 6.21 5.91
N PRO A 8 -19.04 6.19 4.58
CA PRO A 8 -17.90 6.85 3.90
C PRO A 8 -17.76 8.30 4.33
N ASN A 9 -16.51 8.75 4.44
CA ASN A 9 -16.09 10.13 4.80
C ASN A 9 -16.41 10.57 6.25
N ASP A 10 -16.93 9.70 7.12
CA ASP A 10 -17.06 10.03 8.55
C ASP A 10 -15.72 10.35 9.21
N ILE A 11 -14.61 9.82 8.67
CA ILE A 11 -13.25 10.12 9.13
C ILE A 11 -12.92 11.62 9.08
N HIS A 12 -13.52 12.39 8.16
CA HIS A 12 -13.31 13.83 8.05
C HIS A 12 -13.84 14.62 9.27
N LYS A 13 -14.70 14.00 10.07
CA LYS A 13 -15.26 14.59 11.30
C LYS A 13 -14.39 14.33 12.53
N ILE A 14 -13.36 13.48 12.41
CA ILE A 14 -12.45 13.12 13.50
C ILE A 14 -11.26 14.07 13.47
N ALA A 15 -10.91 14.62 14.62
CA ALA A 15 -9.74 15.49 14.73
C ALA A 15 -8.45 14.69 14.50
N LEU A 16 -7.48 15.27 13.81
CA LEU A 16 -6.19 14.63 13.53
C LEU A 16 -5.42 14.19 14.78
N ALA A 17 -5.68 14.84 15.91
CA ALA A 17 -5.10 14.46 17.20
C ALA A 17 -5.61 13.09 17.69
N ASP A 18 -6.82 12.69 17.27
CA ASP A 18 -7.48 11.46 17.71
C ASP A 18 -7.17 10.27 16.78
N PHE A 19 -6.48 10.48 15.66
CA PHE A 19 -6.14 9.42 14.70
C PHE A 19 -5.29 8.29 15.28
N PRO A 20 -4.32 8.54 16.17
CA PRO A 20 -3.60 7.44 16.81
C PRO A 20 -4.54 6.50 17.60
N GLN A 21 -5.47 7.08 18.38
CA GLN A 21 -6.46 6.29 19.10
C GLN A 21 -7.38 5.51 18.14
N LEU A 22 -7.85 6.15 17.06
CA LEU A 22 -8.66 5.46 16.04
C LEU A 22 -7.89 4.30 15.40
N ALA A 23 -6.60 4.48 15.10
CA ALA A 23 -5.77 3.43 14.53
C ALA A 23 -5.63 2.22 15.48
N ASP A 24 -5.46 2.47 16.77
CA ASP A 24 -5.37 1.41 17.77
C ASP A 24 -6.72 0.68 17.95
N GLU A 25 -7.84 1.40 17.99
CA GLU A 25 -9.18 0.82 18.04
C GLU A 25 -9.48 -0.05 16.80
N ILE A 26 -9.09 0.39 15.60
CA ILE A 26 -9.22 -0.40 14.36
C ILE A 26 -8.35 -1.67 14.43
N ARG A 27 -7.10 -1.58 14.92
CA ARG A 27 -6.25 -2.76 15.08
C ARG A 27 -6.85 -3.77 16.02
N GLN A 28 -7.32 -3.31 17.17
CA GLN A 28 -7.96 -4.19 18.16
C GLN A 28 -9.18 -4.87 17.55
N PHE A 29 -10.04 -4.11 16.87
CA PHE A 29 -11.22 -4.64 16.18
C PHE A 29 -10.83 -5.70 15.12
N LEU A 30 -9.79 -5.46 14.33
CA LEU A 30 -9.30 -6.41 13.31
C LEU A 30 -8.76 -7.70 13.95
N ILE A 31 -8.00 -7.60 15.04
CA ILE A 31 -7.47 -8.77 15.78
C ILE A 31 -8.63 -9.60 16.30
N GLU A 32 -9.60 -8.98 16.97
CA GLU A 32 -10.78 -9.66 17.54
C GLU A 32 -11.63 -10.32 16.45
N SER A 33 -11.95 -9.60 15.39
CA SER A 33 -12.78 -10.11 14.28
C SER A 33 -12.10 -11.28 13.55
N VAL A 34 -10.82 -11.10 13.15
CA VAL A 34 -10.10 -12.13 12.38
C VAL A 34 -9.74 -13.34 13.27
N SER A 35 -9.59 -13.17 14.57
CA SER A 35 -9.40 -14.31 15.48
C SER A 35 -10.57 -15.28 15.44
N GLN A 36 -11.78 -14.81 15.15
CA GLN A 36 -13.00 -15.61 15.09
C GLN A 36 -13.32 -16.13 13.70
N THR A 37 -13.10 -15.33 12.67
CA THR A 37 -13.49 -15.66 11.28
C THR A 37 -12.36 -16.24 10.46
N GLY A 38 -11.10 -16.01 10.86
CA GLY A 38 -9.96 -16.12 9.97
C GLY A 38 -9.91 -14.96 8.98
N GLY A 39 -8.80 -14.82 8.25
CA GLY A 39 -8.62 -13.77 7.26
C GLY A 39 -7.17 -13.34 7.08
N HIS A 40 -6.98 -12.19 6.43
CA HIS A 40 -5.66 -11.59 6.17
C HIS A 40 -5.33 -10.59 7.28
N LEU A 41 -4.65 -11.03 8.36
CA LEU A 41 -4.42 -10.15 9.51
C LEU A 41 -3.17 -9.28 9.36
N ALA A 42 -1.99 -9.89 9.14
CA ALA A 42 -0.72 -9.16 9.16
C ALA A 42 -0.66 -8.02 8.15
N SER A 43 -1.17 -8.23 6.94
CA SER A 43 -1.21 -7.22 5.89
C SER A 43 -2.11 -6.04 6.25
N ASN A 44 -3.26 -6.30 6.89
CA ASN A 44 -4.20 -5.25 7.31
C ASN A 44 -3.66 -4.43 8.48
N LEU A 45 -3.06 -5.07 9.48
CA LEU A 45 -2.45 -4.37 10.62
C LEU A 45 -1.34 -3.41 10.18
N GLY A 46 -0.61 -3.75 9.12
CA GLY A 46 0.47 -2.93 8.58
C GLY A 46 0.02 -1.67 7.85
N VAL A 47 -1.23 -1.58 7.39
CA VAL A 47 -1.70 -0.47 6.54
C VAL A 47 -2.83 0.35 7.17
N VAL A 48 -3.05 0.25 8.46
CA VAL A 48 -4.11 1.00 9.13
C VAL A 48 -3.91 2.50 8.95
N GLU A 49 -2.75 3.04 9.31
CA GLU A 49 -2.46 4.46 9.18
C GLU A 49 -2.42 4.93 7.71
N LEU A 50 -1.88 4.10 6.81
CA LEU A 50 -1.90 4.37 5.38
C LEU A 50 -3.34 4.54 4.87
N THR A 51 -4.24 3.63 5.26
CA THR A 51 -5.64 3.67 4.85
C THR A 51 -6.37 4.86 5.45
N LEU A 52 -6.14 5.16 6.74
CA LEU A 52 -6.66 6.37 7.38
C LEU A 52 -6.21 7.64 6.66
N ALA A 53 -4.92 7.74 6.32
CA ALA A 53 -4.37 8.90 5.61
C ALA A 53 -4.99 9.06 4.22
N LEU A 54 -5.18 7.97 3.46
CA LEU A 54 -5.84 7.99 2.15
C LEU A 54 -7.30 8.46 2.28
N HIS A 55 -8.07 7.86 3.18
CA HIS A 55 -9.46 8.23 3.40
C HIS A 55 -9.65 9.66 3.93
N ASN A 56 -8.66 10.21 4.61
CA ASN A 56 -8.71 11.60 5.06
C ASN A 56 -8.48 12.62 3.93
N VAL A 57 -7.73 12.24 2.89
CA VAL A 57 -7.41 13.15 1.78
C VAL A 57 -8.28 12.94 0.53
N LEU A 58 -9.11 11.91 0.50
CA LEU A 58 -9.97 11.54 -0.62
C LEU A 58 -11.45 11.58 -0.22
N ASP A 59 -12.31 11.86 -1.18
CA ASP A 59 -13.77 11.87 -1.03
C ASP A 59 -14.37 10.65 -1.75
N LEU A 60 -14.73 9.62 -0.98
CA LEU A 60 -15.33 8.40 -1.52
C LEU A 60 -16.87 8.46 -1.52
N PRO A 61 -17.54 7.89 -2.51
CA PRO A 61 -17.05 7.08 -3.65
C PRO A 61 -16.66 7.90 -4.88
N GLN A 62 -16.62 9.24 -4.82
CA GLN A 62 -16.28 10.07 -5.97
C GLN A 62 -14.85 9.79 -6.43
N ASP A 63 -13.88 9.95 -5.54
CA ASP A 63 -12.49 9.52 -5.78
C ASP A 63 -12.42 7.97 -5.81
N LYS A 64 -11.42 7.44 -6.48
CA LYS A 64 -11.28 6.01 -6.73
C LYS A 64 -10.03 5.45 -6.08
N ILE A 65 -10.16 4.40 -5.27
CA ILE A 65 -9.03 3.62 -4.75
C ILE A 65 -9.10 2.22 -5.33
N VAL A 66 -8.04 1.81 -6.02
CA VAL A 66 -7.86 0.46 -6.54
C VAL A 66 -6.81 -0.27 -5.70
N TRP A 67 -7.22 -1.27 -4.97
CA TRP A 67 -6.35 -2.09 -4.12
C TRP A 67 -5.78 -3.26 -4.91
N ASP A 68 -4.46 -3.37 -5.00
CA ASP A 68 -3.81 -4.55 -5.60
C ASP A 68 -4.00 -5.78 -4.71
N VAL A 69 -4.41 -6.90 -5.28
CA VAL A 69 -4.92 -8.08 -4.55
C VAL A 69 -6.15 -7.74 -3.70
N GLY A 70 -6.07 -6.70 -2.87
CA GLY A 70 -7.16 -6.23 -2.02
C GLY A 70 -7.27 -6.96 -0.67
N HIS A 71 -6.36 -7.87 -0.35
CA HIS A 71 -6.33 -8.58 0.93
C HIS A 71 -6.02 -7.66 2.12
N GLN A 72 -5.48 -6.47 1.88
CA GLN A 72 -5.15 -5.44 2.88
C GLN A 72 -6.26 -4.35 3.01
N ALA A 73 -7.46 -4.57 2.47
CA ALA A 73 -8.51 -3.56 2.40
C ALA A 73 -9.53 -3.61 3.57
N TYR A 74 -9.23 -4.29 4.68
CA TYR A 74 -10.19 -4.40 5.78
C TYR A 74 -10.45 -3.06 6.47
N THR A 75 -9.43 -2.25 6.69
CA THR A 75 -9.58 -0.88 7.21
C THR A 75 -10.42 -0.02 6.25
N HIS A 76 -10.26 -0.18 4.94
CA HIS A 76 -11.13 0.47 3.94
C HIS A 76 -12.60 0.06 4.10
N LYS A 77 -12.88 -1.22 4.31
CA LYS A 77 -14.24 -1.72 4.56
C LYS A 77 -14.83 -1.13 5.86
N ILE A 78 -14.04 -1.05 6.92
CA ILE A 78 -14.45 -0.40 8.19
C ILE A 78 -14.81 1.08 7.95
N LEU A 79 -13.92 1.82 7.28
CA LEU A 79 -14.09 3.26 7.03
C LEU A 79 -15.22 3.59 6.05
N THR A 80 -15.71 2.61 5.33
CA THR A 80 -16.87 2.71 4.43
C THR A 80 -18.17 2.16 5.04
N GLY A 81 -18.19 1.92 6.37
CA GLY A 81 -19.41 1.63 7.14
C GLY A 81 -19.74 0.14 7.30
N ARG A 82 -18.85 -0.78 6.91
CA ARG A 82 -19.11 -2.24 6.91
C ARG A 82 -18.56 -2.98 8.15
N LYS A 83 -18.31 -2.28 9.26
CA LYS A 83 -17.72 -2.91 10.47
C LYS A 83 -18.57 -4.05 11.04
N GLU A 84 -19.90 -3.94 11.01
CA GLU A 84 -20.82 -4.95 11.55
C GLU A 84 -20.81 -6.27 10.75
N GLU A 85 -20.40 -6.20 9.48
CA GLU A 85 -20.35 -7.36 8.59
C GLU A 85 -19.13 -8.25 8.84
N PHE A 86 -18.14 -7.77 9.63
CA PHE A 86 -16.93 -8.53 9.93
C PHE A 86 -17.21 -9.85 10.66
N LYS A 87 -18.33 -9.97 11.39
CA LYS A 87 -18.80 -11.24 11.99
C LYS A 87 -19.00 -12.35 10.97
N ASN A 88 -19.26 -11.99 9.71
CA ASN A 88 -19.45 -12.90 8.59
C ASN A 88 -18.37 -12.77 7.51
N LEU A 89 -17.19 -12.20 7.85
CA LEU A 89 -16.07 -12.07 6.94
C LEU A 89 -15.65 -13.43 6.40
N ARG A 90 -15.57 -13.55 5.05
CA ARG A 90 -15.17 -14.77 4.31
C ARG A 90 -16.06 -15.99 4.55
N LYS A 91 -17.27 -15.82 5.09
CA LYS A 91 -18.28 -16.87 5.17
C LYS A 91 -19.16 -16.83 3.92
N GLU A 92 -19.81 -17.95 3.61
CA GLU A 92 -20.79 -18.03 2.53
C GLU A 92 -21.93 -17.03 2.77
N GLY A 93 -22.27 -16.25 1.76
CA GLY A 93 -23.25 -15.16 1.88
C GLY A 93 -22.83 -13.97 2.74
N GLY A 94 -21.61 -13.98 3.27
CA GLY A 94 -21.05 -12.89 4.07
C GLY A 94 -20.13 -11.98 3.27
N MET A 95 -19.50 -11.04 3.99
CA MET A 95 -18.57 -10.07 3.42
C MET A 95 -17.31 -10.75 2.85
N SER A 96 -16.92 -10.38 1.63
CA SER A 96 -15.70 -10.85 0.98
C SER A 96 -14.44 -10.38 1.72
N GLY A 97 -13.37 -11.20 1.69
CA GLY A 97 -12.04 -10.80 2.13
C GLY A 97 -11.31 -9.85 1.17
N PHE A 98 -11.94 -9.44 0.08
CA PHE A 98 -11.43 -8.54 -0.95
C PHE A 98 -12.47 -7.47 -1.28
N PRO A 99 -12.09 -6.30 -1.83
CA PRO A 99 -13.04 -5.33 -2.37
C PRO A 99 -13.96 -5.98 -3.42
N LYS A 100 -15.25 -5.65 -3.34
CA LYS A 100 -16.30 -6.10 -4.25
C LYS A 100 -17.30 -4.99 -4.53
N ARG A 101 -17.47 -4.63 -5.81
CA ARG A 101 -18.38 -3.56 -6.24
C ARG A 101 -19.85 -3.84 -5.86
N CYS A 102 -20.22 -5.11 -5.71
CA CYS A 102 -21.56 -5.48 -5.24
C CYS A 102 -21.77 -5.23 -3.74
N GLU A 103 -20.70 -5.01 -2.95
CA GLU A 103 -20.79 -4.74 -1.51
C GLU A 103 -20.85 -3.23 -1.21
N SER A 104 -20.20 -2.39 -2.02
CA SER A 104 -20.12 -0.95 -1.77
C SER A 104 -19.68 -0.18 -3.02
N ASP A 105 -20.29 1.00 -3.24
CA ASP A 105 -19.88 1.94 -4.28
C ASP A 105 -18.44 2.49 -4.05
N CYS A 106 -17.90 2.34 -2.84
CA CYS A 106 -16.53 2.69 -2.51
C CYS A 106 -15.51 1.64 -2.98
N ASP A 107 -15.95 0.42 -3.30
CA ASP A 107 -15.10 -0.63 -3.84
C ASP A 107 -15.00 -0.44 -5.36
N THR A 108 -13.96 0.27 -5.80
CA THR A 108 -13.77 0.70 -7.20
C THR A 108 -13.59 -0.48 -8.16
N PHE A 109 -12.96 -1.57 -7.71
CA PHE A 109 -12.56 -2.69 -8.56
C PHE A 109 -12.69 -4.02 -7.79
N ASP A 110 -13.21 -5.06 -8.46
CA ASP A 110 -13.28 -6.41 -7.89
C ASP A 110 -11.87 -7.00 -7.83
N ALA A 111 -11.28 -6.99 -6.65
CA ALA A 111 -9.90 -7.41 -6.44
C ALA A 111 -9.78 -8.91 -6.11
N GLY A 112 -8.55 -9.41 -6.08
CA GLY A 112 -8.17 -10.79 -5.76
C GLY A 112 -6.88 -11.24 -6.44
N HIS A 113 -6.60 -10.76 -7.65
CA HIS A 113 -5.36 -11.04 -8.39
C HIS A 113 -4.32 -9.95 -8.14
N SER A 114 -3.03 -10.34 -8.11
CA SER A 114 -1.91 -9.40 -7.94
C SER A 114 -1.54 -8.69 -9.25
N SER A 115 -0.87 -7.55 -9.11
CA SER A 115 -0.19 -6.78 -10.17
C SER A 115 -1.12 -6.09 -11.18
N ASN A 116 -2.43 -5.99 -10.91
CA ASN A 116 -3.41 -5.42 -11.84
C ASN A 116 -3.93 -4.03 -11.44
N SER A 117 -3.64 -3.56 -10.22
CA SER A 117 -4.22 -2.31 -9.70
C SER A 117 -3.82 -1.09 -10.51
N ILE A 118 -2.56 -1.02 -10.99
CA ILE A 118 -2.08 0.11 -11.80
C ILE A 118 -2.80 0.12 -13.15
N SER A 119 -2.96 -1.04 -13.81
CA SER A 119 -3.72 -1.15 -15.07
C SER A 119 -5.17 -0.73 -14.90
N ALA A 120 -5.85 -1.22 -13.84
CA ALA A 120 -7.23 -0.85 -13.56
C ALA A 120 -7.35 0.65 -13.24
N GLY A 121 -6.44 1.19 -12.42
CA GLY A 121 -6.38 2.62 -12.11
C GLY A 121 -6.14 3.47 -13.36
N LEU A 122 -5.24 3.05 -14.24
CA LEU A 122 -4.99 3.71 -15.53
C LEU A 122 -6.27 3.75 -16.38
N GLY A 123 -7.06 2.67 -16.41
CA GLY A 123 -8.36 2.64 -17.07
C GLY A 123 -9.32 3.70 -16.52
N TYR A 124 -9.41 3.85 -15.20
CA TYR A 124 -10.21 4.90 -14.55
C TYR A 124 -9.71 6.31 -14.88
N VAL A 125 -8.38 6.52 -14.92
CA VAL A 125 -7.79 7.81 -15.32
C VAL A 125 -8.17 8.15 -16.76
N ARG A 126 -8.01 7.22 -17.69
CA ARG A 126 -8.38 7.42 -19.10
C ARG A 126 -9.87 7.70 -19.27
N ALA A 127 -10.74 6.95 -18.59
CA ALA A 127 -12.18 7.18 -18.61
C ALA A 127 -12.54 8.56 -18.04
N ARG A 128 -11.96 8.94 -16.88
CA ARG A 128 -12.12 10.27 -16.30
C ARG A 128 -11.78 11.38 -17.29
N ASP A 129 -10.61 11.27 -17.92
CA ASP A 129 -10.10 12.30 -18.84
C ASP A 129 -10.96 12.41 -20.10
N LEU A 130 -11.38 11.27 -20.69
CA LEU A 130 -12.28 11.22 -21.84
C LEU A 130 -13.67 11.80 -21.57
N LEU A 131 -14.17 11.60 -20.35
CA LEU A 131 -15.48 12.09 -19.91
C LEU A 131 -15.44 13.52 -19.36
N GLY A 132 -14.26 14.16 -19.31
CA GLY A 132 -14.08 15.49 -18.70
C GLY A 132 -14.42 15.56 -17.22
N GLN A 133 -14.32 14.43 -16.50
CA GLN A 133 -14.62 14.34 -15.07
C GLN A 133 -13.41 14.76 -14.23
N ASN A 134 -13.65 15.15 -12.98
CA ASN A 134 -12.60 15.63 -12.08
C ASN A 134 -12.65 14.88 -10.75
N TYR A 135 -12.14 13.64 -10.71
CA TYR A 135 -11.93 12.86 -9.49
C TYR A 135 -10.50 12.34 -9.42
N ARG A 136 -10.06 11.98 -8.24
CA ARG A 136 -8.74 11.39 -8.06
C ARG A 136 -8.79 9.88 -8.26
N VAL A 137 -7.70 9.33 -8.77
CA VAL A 137 -7.51 7.89 -8.90
C VAL A 137 -6.23 7.50 -8.18
N VAL A 138 -6.34 6.56 -7.24
CA VAL A 138 -5.23 6.05 -6.44
C VAL A 138 -5.18 4.54 -6.62
N SER A 139 -4.05 4.01 -7.08
CA SER A 139 -3.76 2.57 -7.05
C SER A 139 -2.81 2.26 -5.90
N VAL A 140 -3.17 1.32 -5.03
CA VAL A 140 -2.32 0.87 -3.92
C VAL A 140 -1.76 -0.49 -4.26
N ILE A 141 -0.45 -0.58 -4.44
CA ILE A 141 0.26 -1.81 -4.82
C ILE A 141 1.34 -2.16 -3.79
N GLY A 142 1.43 -3.44 -3.43
CA GLY A 142 2.52 -3.94 -2.60
C GLY A 142 3.81 -4.14 -3.38
N ASP A 143 4.94 -4.06 -2.69
CA ASP A 143 6.29 -4.29 -3.24
C ASP A 143 6.44 -5.67 -3.89
N GLY A 144 5.81 -6.71 -3.33
CA GLY A 144 5.76 -8.03 -3.94
C GLY A 144 4.94 -8.06 -5.24
N ALA A 145 3.77 -7.43 -5.28
CA ALA A 145 2.93 -7.35 -6.47
C ALA A 145 3.55 -6.47 -7.57
N LEU A 146 4.37 -5.48 -7.20
CA LEU A 146 5.11 -4.65 -8.16
C LEU A 146 6.11 -5.46 -8.99
N THR A 147 6.52 -6.66 -8.58
CA THR A 147 7.42 -7.53 -9.36
C THR A 147 6.75 -8.19 -10.57
N GLY A 148 5.43 -8.13 -10.67
CA GLY A 148 4.68 -8.73 -11.78
C GLY A 148 4.77 -7.92 -13.09
N GLY A 149 4.86 -8.61 -14.24
CA GLY A 149 5.03 -8.00 -15.55
C GLY A 149 3.92 -6.99 -15.90
N MET A 150 2.67 -7.30 -15.55
CA MET A 150 1.53 -6.41 -15.78
C MET A 150 1.69 -5.05 -15.08
N ALA A 151 2.29 -5.01 -13.88
CA ALA A 151 2.57 -3.75 -13.18
C ALA A 151 3.57 -2.88 -13.96
N TYR A 152 4.62 -3.47 -14.53
CA TYR A 152 5.59 -2.74 -15.36
C TYR A 152 4.97 -2.23 -16.66
N GLU A 153 4.16 -3.03 -17.32
CA GLU A 153 3.44 -2.64 -18.51
C GLU A 153 2.52 -1.44 -18.23
N ALA A 154 1.80 -1.51 -17.10
CA ALA A 154 0.95 -0.42 -16.66
C ALA A 154 1.73 0.86 -16.30
N LEU A 155 2.89 0.74 -15.64
CA LEU A 155 3.78 1.88 -15.35
C LEU A 155 4.29 2.51 -16.64
N ASN A 156 4.71 1.69 -17.62
CA ASN A 156 5.15 2.17 -18.93
C ASN A 156 4.05 2.96 -19.65
N ASN A 157 2.81 2.46 -19.63
CA ASN A 157 1.65 3.17 -20.20
C ASN A 157 1.27 4.42 -19.39
N ALA A 158 1.38 4.38 -18.05
CA ALA A 158 1.09 5.52 -17.20
C ALA A 158 2.05 6.69 -17.42
N ALA A 159 3.31 6.42 -17.82
CA ALA A 159 4.31 7.46 -18.13
C ALA A 159 3.87 8.43 -19.24
N GLU A 160 2.98 8.01 -20.13
CA GLU A 160 2.41 8.85 -21.19
C GLU A 160 1.28 9.78 -20.73
N LEU A 161 0.83 9.65 -19.47
CA LEU A 161 -0.24 10.49 -18.93
C LEU A 161 0.25 11.93 -18.74
N LYS A 162 -0.64 12.89 -19.06
CA LYS A 162 -0.47 14.32 -18.75
C LYS A 162 -1.34 14.79 -17.58
N THR A 163 -2.10 13.86 -16.99
CA THR A 163 -3.05 14.12 -15.92
C THR A 163 -2.68 13.32 -14.69
N ASN A 164 -3.15 13.77 -13.52
CA ASN A 164 -2.81 13.17 -12.24
C ASN A 164 -3.27 11.70 -12.13
N PHE A 165 -2.34 10.84 -11.76
CA PHE A 165 -2.56 9.46 -11.34
C PHE A 165 -1.64 9.13 -10.17
N ILE A 166 -2.20 8.76 -9.04
CA ILE A 166 -1.42 8.47 -7.82
C ILE A 166 -1.25 6.95 -7.69
N ILE A 167 -0.01 6.51 -7.58
CA ILE A 167 0.36 5.11 -7.36
C ILE A 167 1.05 5.04 -5.98
N VAL A 168 0.41 4.40 -5.02
CA VAL A 168 0.97 4.19 -3.68
C VAL A 168 1.69 2.86 -3.66
N LEU A 169 3.01 2.91 -3.57
CA LEU A 169 3.85 1.73 -3.35
C LEU A 169 3.94 1.47 -1.85
N ASN A 170 3.21 0.47 -1.39
CA ASN A 170 3.26 -0.04 -0.02
C ASN A 170 4.39 -1.05 0.13
N ASP A 171 5.53 -0.60 0.64
CA ASP A 171 6.74 -1.41 0.77
C ASP A 171 6.92 -1.89 2.23
N ASN A 172 6.82 -3.19 2.43
CA ASN A 172 7.07 -3.85 3.70
C ASN A 172 8.14 -4.96 3.59
N ASN A 173 8.85 -5.02 2.46
CA ASN A 173 9.90 -5.98 2.14
C ASN A 173 9.44 -7.45 2.07
N MET A 174 8.15 -7.67 1.96
CA MET A 174 7.57 -9.02 1.97
C MET A 174 6.33 -9.12 1.06
N SER A 175 6.22 -10.27 0.38
CA SER A 175 4.93 -10.76 -0.10
C SER A 175 4.32 -11.74 0.93
N ILE A 176 4.26 -13.03 0.66
CA ILE A 176 4.05 -14.07 1.68
C ILE A 176 5.36 -14.31 2.43
N SER A 177 6.46 -14.46 1.71
CA SER A 177 7.85 -14.53 2.19
C SER A 177 8.63 -13.25 1.82
N LYS A 178 9.93 -13.19 2.16
CA LYS A 178 10.80 -12.09 1.74
C LYS A 178 10.85 -12.01 0.21
N ASN A 179 10.78 -10.80 -0.32
CA ASN A 179 10.89 -10.56 -1.75
C ASN A 179 12.32 -10.86 -2.25
N VAL A 180 12.43 -11.33 -3.48
CA VAL A 180 13.68 -11.67 -4.17
C VAL A 180 13.78 -10.94 -5.50
N GLY A 181 15.00 -10.90 -6.07
CA GLY A 181 15.24 -10.33 -7.40
C GLY A 181 15.65 -8.87 -7.41
N GLY A 182 15.93 -8.34 -8.61
CA GLY A 182 16.49 -7.01 -8.83
C GLY A 182 15.63 -5.87 -8.29
N MET A 183 14.30 -5.96 -8.40
CA MET A 183 13.37 -4.97 -7.86
C MET A 183 13.43 -4.92 -6.32
N SER A 184 13.49 -6.07 -5.66
CA SER A 184 13.65 -6.12 -4.20
C SER A 184 14.96 -5.47 -3.74
N SER A 185 16.06 -5.73 -4.46
CA SER A 185 17.35 -5.10 -4.21
C SER A 185 17.29 -3.58 -4.44
N TYR A 186 16.64 -3.14 -5.49
CA TYR A 186 16.43 -1.72 -5.80
C TYR A 186 15.62 -1.02 -4.71
N LEU A 187 14.46 -1.57 -4.31
CA LEU A 187 13.64 -1.01 -3.23
C LEU A 187 14.39 -1.02 -1.88
N SER A 188 15.22 -2.05 -1.63
CA SER A 188 16.09 -2.09 -0.44
C SER A 188 17.09 -0.93 -0.42
N ALA A 189 17.69 -0.61 -1.58
CA ALA A 189 18.57 0.55 -1.71
C ALA A 189 17.83 1.88 -1.48
N LEU A 190 16.56 1.99 -1.94
CA LEU A 190 15.71 3.15 -1.68
C LEU A 190 15.45 3.35 -0.18
N ARG A 191 15.15 2.29 0.55
CA ARG A 191 14.90 2.33 2.01
C ARG A 191 16.12 2.80 2.80
N THR A 192 17.31 2.33 2.43
CA THR A 192 18.56 2.68 3.12
C THR A 192 19.08 4.08 2.78
N ALA A 193 18.64 4.65 1.66
CA ALA A 193 19.01 5.99 1.22
C ALA A 193 18.26 7.12 1.95
N GLU A 194 17.34 6.81 2.83
CA GLU A 194 16.56 7.79 3.60
C GLU A 194 17.47 8.71 4.44
N ALA A 195 18.55 8.19 5.00
CA ALA A 195 19.58 8.99 5.67
C ALA A 195 20.23 10.04 4.73
N TYR A 196 20.20 9.80 3.41
CA TYR A 196 20.79 10.67 2.40
C TYR A 196 19.85 11.78 1.93
N THR A 197 18.54 11.55 1.91
CA THR A 197 17.53 12.55 1.49
C THR A 197 17.36 13.66 2.52
N GLY A 198 17.43 13.34 3.81
CA GLY A 198 17.47 14.35 4.88
C GLY A 198 18.65 15.30 4.78
N MET A 199 19.81 14.78 4.37
CA MET A 199 21.02 15.57 4.14
C MET A 199 20.93 16.45 2.88
N LYS A 200 20.27 15.96 1.81
CA LYS A 200 20.08 16.69 0.54
C LYS A 200 19.18 17.91 0.67
N LEU A 201 18.08 17.81 1.43
CA LEU A 201 17.19 18.94 1.71
C LEU A 201 17.90 20.05 2.50
N ASN A 202 18.79 19.68 3.43
CA ASN A 202 19.56 20.64 4.21
C ASN A 202 20.67 21.29 3.40
N VAL A 203 21.38 20.54 2.55
CA VAL A 203 22.44 21.07 1.66
C VAL A 203 21.85 22.02 0.62
N THR A 204 20.70 21.71 0.02
CA THR A 204 20.04 22.59 -0.97
C THR A 204 19.51 23.88 -0.33
N LYS A 205 19.02 23.81 0.91
CA LYS A 205 18.60 24.99 1.67
C LYS A 205 19.76 25.87 2.11
N THR A 206 20.92 25.27 2.42
CA THR A 206 22.12 25.98 2.85
C THR A 206 22.82 26.63 1.66
N LEU A 207 22.91 25.96 0.49
CA LEU A 207 23.48 26.52 -0.74
C LEU A 207 22.66 27.69 -1.32
N LYS A 208 21.34 27.71 -1.12
CA LYS A 208 20.49 28.85 -1.51
C LYS A 208 20.68 30.10 -0.64
N LYS A 209 21.34 29.97 0.52
CA LYS A 209 21.61 31.08 1.44
C LYS A 209 22.98 31.76 1.22
N VAL A 210 23.81 31.29 0.28
CA VAL A 210 25.10 31.93 -0.02
C VAL A 210 24.93 32.87 -1.20
N PRO A 211 24.88 34.19 -0.99
CA PRO A 211 24.83 35.15 -2.07
C PRO A 211 26.21 35.23 -2.73
N LYS A 212 26.26 35.10 -4.07
CA LYS A 212 27.46 35.27 -4.95
C LYS A 212 28.23 34.02 -5.39
N VAL A 213 27.75 32.80 -5.22
CA VAL A 213 28.32 31.71 -6.03
C VAL A 213 27.42 31.54 -7.26
N GLY A 214 27.85 32.17 -8.34
CA GLY A 214 27.02 32.49 -9.50
C GLY A 214 26.39 31.28 -10.21
N THR A 215 25.38 31.62 -10.96
CA THR A 215 24.61 30.73 -11.87
C THR A 215 25.49 29.81 -12.74
N ALA A 216 26.72 30.20 -13.10
CA ALA A 216 27.68 29.39 -13.85
C ALA A 216 28.16 28.13 -13.09
N VAL A 217 28.29 28.16 -11.76
CA VAL A 217 28.68 27.00 -10.96
C VAL A 217 27.49 26.04 -10.83
N VAL A 218 26.28 26.57 -10.75
CA VAL A 218 25.04 25.75 -10.71
C VAL A 218 24.82 25.06 -12.06
N ASP A 219 25.09 25.67 -13.17
CA ASP A 219 24.94 25.07 -14.51
C ASP A 219 26.05 24.07 -14.84
N THR A 220 27.28 24.31 -14.40
CA THR A 220 28.37 23.32 -14.51
C THR A 220 28.11 22.13 -13.58
N MET A 221 27.64 22.35 -12.36
CA MET A 221 27.19 21.28 -11.47
C MET A 221 25.96 20.53 -12.04
N ARG A 222 25.06 21.17 -12.78
CA ARG A 222 23.96 20.47 -13.46
C ARG A 222 24.46 19.52 -14.56
N ARG A 223 25.46 19.90 -15.33
CA ARG A 223 26.02 19.05 -16.41
C ARG A 223 26.90 17.91 -15.89
N THR A 224 27.68 18.14 -14.84
CA THR A 224 28.49 17.11 -14.17
C THR A 224 27.63 16.22 -13.25
N LYS A 225 26.54 16.76 -12.69
CA LYS A 225 25.57 16.01 -11.89
C LYS A 225 24.84 14.90 -12.65
N SER A 226 24.69 14.98 -13.98
CA SER A 226 23.97 13.92 -14.70
C SER A 226 24.72 12.58 -14.65
N SER A 227 26.05 12.58 -14.72
CA SER A 227 26.85 11.34 -14.70
C SER A 227 27.12 10.82 -13.29
N ILE A 228 27.27 11.71 -12.29
CA ILE A 228 27.42 11.32 -10.87
C ILE A 228 26.05 11.01 -10.25
N LYS A 229 24.97 11.67 -10.73
CA LYS A 229 23.59 11.38 -10.31
C LYS A 229 23.15 9.96 -10.65
N GLN A 230 23.62 9.40 -11.75
CA GLN A 230 23.26 8.03 -12.17
C GLN A 230 23.82 6.96 -11.22
N LEU A 231 24.85 7.27 -10.44
CA LEU A 231 25.50 6.32 -9.51
C LEU A 231 25.00 6.39 -8.06
N ILE A 232 24.25 7.42 -7.65
CA ILE A 232 24.08 7.73 -6.21
C ILE A 232 22.64 8.04 -5.79
N ILE A 233 21.65 8.23 -6.69
CA ILE A 233 20.30 8.65 -6.28
C ILE A 233 19.29 7.51 -6.45
N PRO A 234 18.79 6.96 -5.34
CA PRO A 234 17.63 6.06 -5.35
C PRO A 234 16.39 6.81 -5.88
N GLY A 235 15.51 6.12 -6.58
CA GLY A 235 14.30 6.69 -7.19
C GLY A 235 14.38 6.87 -8.71
N MET A 236 15.57 6.83 -9.29
CA MET A 236 15.78 7.11 -10.72
C MET A 236 15.07 6.17 -11.68
N LEU A 237 14.77 4.92 -11.30
CA LEU A 237 14.07 4.01 -12.21
C LEU A 237 12.71 4.61 -12.60
N PHE A 238 11.91 4.99 -11.62
CA PHE A 238 10.58 5.56 -11.86
C PHE A 238 10.65 6.93 -12.54
N GLU A 239 11.60 7.79 -12.11
CA GLU A 239 11.83 9.10 -12.74
C GLU A 239 12.30 8.97 -14.19
N ASN A 240 13.19 8.00 -14.50
CA ASN A 240 13.65 7.71 -15.85
C ASN A 240 12.53 7.15 -16.74
N MET A 241 11.54 6.50 -16.15
CA MET A 241 10.32 6.08 -16.86
C MET A 241 9.34 7.22 -17.10
N GLY A 242 9.55 8.40 -16.52
CA GLY A 242 8.67 9.57 -16.68
C GLY A 242 7.64 9.75 -15.55
N LEU A 243 7.75 9.01 -14.45
CA LEU A 243 6.90 9.17 -13.29
C LEU A 243 7.56 10.08 -12.24
N THR A 244 6.77 10.91 -11.56
CA THR A 244 7.26 11.63 -10.39
C THR A 244 7.40 10.68 -9.21
N TYR A 245 8.54 10.71 -8.51
CA TYR A 245 8.75 9.87 -7.32
C TYR A 245 8.76 10.73 -6.06
N LEU A 246 7.90 10.38 -5.08
CA LEU A 246 7.79 11.01 -3.78
C LEU A 246 8.02 9.96 -2.68
N GLY A 247 8.90 10.23 -1.77
CA GLY A 247 9.22 9.34 -0.65
C GLY A 247 10.69 8.91 -0.62
N PRO A 248 11.04 7.85 0.12
CA PRO A 248 10.11 7.07 0.94
C PRO A 248 9.60 7.85 2.16
N VAL A 249 8.43 7.48 2.68
CA VAL A 249 7.84 8.04 3.89
C VAL A 249 7.45 6.92 4.86
N ASP A 250 7.57 7.19 6.17
CA ASP A 250 7.09 6.28 7.20
C ASP A 250 5.55 6.14 7.12
N GLY A 251 5.08 4.95 6.76
CA GLY A 251 3.66 4.61 6.62
C GLY A 251 2.90 4.53 7.93
N HIS A 252 3.56 4.79 9.05
CA HIS A 252 2.95 4.92 10.37
C HIS A 252 2.93 6.36 10.89
N ASN A 253 3.49 7.30 10.10
CA ASN A 253 3.41 8.73 10.37
C ASN A 253 2.32 9.39 9.51
N MET A 254 1.11 9.41 10.01
CA MET A 254 -0.05 9.93 9.28
C MET A 254 0.12 11.38 8.83
N ARG A 255 0.73 12.25 9.65
CA ARG A 255 0.93 13.67 9.28
C ARG A 255 1.84 13.81 8.06
N GLN A 256 2.93 13.02 8.01
CA GLN A 256 3.85 13.03 6.86
C GLN A 256 3.17 12.45 5.62
N MET A 257 2.46 11.33 5.74
CA MET A 257 1.71 10.74 4.63
C MET A 257 0.67 11.68 4.05
N MET A 258 -0.17 12.29 4.90
CA MET A 258 -1.20 13.24 4.44
C MET A 258 -0.60 14.44 3.72
N LYS A 259 0.53 14.98 4.21
CA LYS A 259 1.26 16.04 3.52
C LYS A 259 1.71 15.56 2.14
N LEU A 260 2.29 14.37 2.06
CA LEU A 260 2.81 13.80 0.81
C LEU A 260 1.68 13.48 -0.18
N PHE A 261 0.55 12.94 0.28
CA PHE A 261 -0.62 12.71 -0.57
C PHE A 261 -1.22 14.02 -1.10
N ASN A 262 -1.26 15.08 -0.28
CA ASN A 262 -1.70 16.40 -0.75
C ASN A 262 -0.71 17.03 -1.76
N GLU A 263 0.58 16.75 -1.66
CA GLU A 263 1.56 17.11 -2.68
C GLU A 263 1.33 16.27 -3.96
N ALA A 264 1.13 14.96 -3.84
CA ALA A 264 0.84 14.07 -4.95
C ALA A 264 -0.41 14.47 -5.74
N LYS A 265 -1.46 14.96 -5.06
CA LYS A 265 -2.69 15.46 -5.71
C LYS A 265 -2.45 16.67 -6.62
N ARG A 266 -1.33 17.39 -6.46
CA ARG A 266 -0.97 18.59 -7.24
C ARG A 266 -0.02 18.29 -8.39
N VAL A 267 0.50 17.08 -8.48
CA VAL A 267 1.40 16.68 -9.56
C VAL A 267 0.61 16.55 -10.86
N GLU A 268 1.07 17.20 -11.90
CA GLU A 268 0.56 17.02 -13.26
C GLU A 268 1.28 15.80 -13.87
N GLY A 269 0.56 14.70 -13.99
CA GLY A 269 1.08 13.42 -14.46
C GLY A 269 1.06 12.32 -13.42
N PRO A 270 1.63 11.14 -13.74
CA PRO A 270 1.67 10.01 -12.84
C PRO A 270 2.71 10.22 -11.73
N VAL A 271 2.34 9.85 -10.51
CA VAL A 271 3.19 10.00 -9.34
C VAL A 271 3.20 8.73 -8.50
N ILE A 272 4.39 8.27 -8.14
CA ILE A 272 4.60 7.17 -7.19
C ILE A 272 4.85 7.77 -5.81
N VAL A 273 4.04 7.38 -4.84
CA VAL A 273 4.23 7.68 -3.42
C VAL A 273 4.72 6.41 -2.73
N HIS A 274 6.00 6.39 -2.36
CA HIS A 274 6.63 5.25 -1.71
C HIS A 274 6.42 5.32 -0.19
N VAL A 275 5.75 4.33 0.36
CA VAL A 275 5.34 4.27 1.78
C VAL A 275 5.93 3.01 2.41
N LEU A 276 6.69 3.17 3.49
CA LEU A 276 7.28 2.07 4.25
C LEU A 276 6.36 1.64 5.37
N THR A 277 5.98 0.36 5.40
CA THR A 277 5.07 -0.19 6.42
C THR A 277 5.65 -1.45 7.08
N HIS A 278 5.05 -1.86 8.20
CA HIS A 278 5.41 -3.07 8.92
C HIS A 278 4.22 -4.02 9.05
N LYS A 279 4.31 -5.21 8.44
CA LYS A 279 3.29 -6.25 8.58
C LYS A 279 3.12 -6.65 10.04
N GLY A 280 1.87 -6.90 10.45
CA GLY A 280 1.56 -7.36 11.80
C GLY A 280 1.70 -6.31 12.90
N ARG A 281 1.91 -5.02 12.55
CA ARG A 281 2.09 -3.93 13.52
C ARG A 281 0.99 -3.90 14.57
N GLY A 282 1.40 -3.82 15.85
CA GLY A 282 0.49 -3.73 16.99
C GLY A 282 -0.04 -5.08 17.49
N TYR A 283 0.41 -6.20 16.89
CA TYR A 283 0.15 -7.54 17.37
C TYR A 283 1.41 -8.40 17.25
N GLU A 284 2.05 -8.69 18.37
CA GLU A 284 3.37 -9.33 18.42
C GLU A 284 3.42 -10.66 17.65
N PRO A 285 2.47 -11.63 17.79
CA PRO A 285 2.51 -12.87 17.03
C PRO A 285 2.51 -12.65 15.52
N ALA A 286 1.75 -11.67 15.02
CA ALA A 286 1.70 -11.36 13.60
C ALA A 286 2.92 -10.57 13.11
N SER A 287 3.60 -9.83 13.98
CA SER A 287 4.85 -9.14 13.65
C SER A 287 6.04 -10.11 13.58
N LEU A 288 6.06 -11.12 14.44
CA LEU A 288 7.11 -12.15 14.47
C LEU A 288 6.93 -13.20 13.36
N HIS A 289 5.68 -13.54 13.03
CA HIS A 289 5.33 -14.56 12.04
C HIS A 289 4.32 -14.02 10.99
N PRO A 290 4.70 -13.00 10.21
CA PRO A 290 3.79 -12.34 9.27
C PRO A 290 3.34 -13.25 8.12
N ASP A 291 4.07 -14.31 7.81
CA ASP A 291 3.72 -15.37 6.86
C ASP A 291 2.53 -16.20 7.35
N GLN A 292 2.52 -16.61 8.62
CA GLN A 292 1.42 -17.38 9.23
C GLN A 292 0.12 -16.56 9.29
N PHE A 293 0.25 -15.25 9.54
CA PHE A 293 -0.87 -14.31 9.60
C PHE A 293 -1.17 -13.58 8.27
N HIS A 294 -0.48 -13.98 7.19
CA HIS A 294 -0.84 -13.50 5.86
C HIS A 294 -2.24 -13.97 5.44
N GLY A 295 -2.57 -15.24 5.74
CA GLY A 295 -3.92 -15.79 5.59
C GLY A 295 -4.13 -16.85 6.67
N THR A 296 -4.75 -16.47 7.79
CA THR A 296 -4.92 -17.36 8.95
C THR A 296 -6.34 -17.87 9.08
N GLY A 297 -6.51 -19.05 9.68
CA GLY A 297 -7.79 -19.50 10.26
C GLY A 297 -8.08 -18.80 11.58
N PRO A 298 -9.19 -19.15 12.28
CA PRO A 298 -9.44 -18.71 13.65
C PRO A 298 -8.28 -19.06 14.58
N PHE A 299 -7.95 -18.16 15.53
CA PHE A 299 -6.80 -18.32 16.41
C PHE A 299 -7.07 -17.75 17.83
N ASP A 300 -6.32 -18.20 18.81
CA ASP A 300 -6.30 -17.63 20.14
C ASP A 300 -5.46 -16.34 20.18
N ILE A 301 -6.07 -15.24 20.59
CA ILE A 301 -5.43 -13.91 20.55
C ILE A 301 -4.18 -13.85 21.45
N LYS A 302 -4.18 -14.52 22.60
CA LYS A 302 -3.07 -14.42 23.56
C LYS A 302 -1.83 -15.16 23.07
N THR A 303 -2.01 -16.29 22.41
CA THR A 303 -0.92 -17.17 21.99
C THR A 303 -0.60 -17.10 20.51
N GLY A 304 -1.49 -16.55 19.69
CA GLY A 304 -1.40 -16.57 18.22
C GLY A 304 -1.65 -17.94 17.59
N ARG A 305 -1.94 -18.99 18.37
CA ARG A 305 -2.11 -20.36 17.86
C ARG A 305 -3.45 -20.54 17.17
N GLN A 306 -3.44 -21.17 16.00
CA GLN A 306 -4.67 -21.51 15.29
C GLN A 306 -5.53 -22.48 16.07
N LEU A 307 -6.85 -22.25 16.11
CA LEU A 307 -7.83 -23.07 16.81
C LEU A 307 -8.33 -24.27 15.98
N SER A 308 -8.07 -24.26 14.65
CA SER A 308 -8.54 -25.34 13.77
C SER A 308 -7.70 -26.61 13.94
N VAL A 309 -8.33 -27.67 14.40
CA VAL A 309 -7.77 -29.01 14.34
C VAL A 309 -8.01 -29.57 12.92
N LYS A 310 -6.96 -30.01 12.22
CA LYS A 310 -7.09 -30.71 10.94
C LYS A 310 -7.99 -31.93 11.13
N LYS A 311 -9.12 -31.98 10.43
CA LYS A 311 -10.01 -33.15 10.38
C LYS A 311 -9.57 -34.07 9.23
N GLY A 312 -8.43 -34.77 9.37
CA GLY A 312 -7.91 -35.69 8.36
C GLY A 312 -7.00 -35.02 7.31
N PRO A 313 -6.45 -35.79 6.36
CA PRO A 313 -5.54 -35.29 5.33
C PRO A 313 -6.29 -34.43 4.32
N THR A 314 -5.67 -33.29 3.94
CA THR A 314 -6.14 -32.44 2.85
C THR A 314 -5.65 -32.98 1.50
N TYR A 315 -6.24 -32.51 0.37
CA TYR A 315 -5.72 -32.79 -0.97
C TYR A 315 -4.24 -32.41 -1.12
N THR A 316 -3.83 -31.29 -0.50
CA THR A 316 -2.43 -30.85 -0.48
C THR A 316 -1.55 -31.85 0.27
N ASP A 317 -1.97 -32.34 1.43
CA ASP A 317 -1.20 -33.33 2.19
C ASP A 317 -1.00 -34.63 1.38
N VAL A 318 -2.03 -35.07 0.69
CA VAL A 318 -1.96 -36.28 -0.18
C VAL A 318 -1.04 -36.04 -1.37
N SER A 319 -1.18 -34.90 -2.06
CA SER A 319 -0.37 -34.56 -3.23
C SER A 319 1.11 -34.42 -2.87
N VAL A 320 1.43 -33.72 -1.77
CA VAL A 320 2.81 -33.53 -1.28
C VAL A 320 3.40 -34.87 -0.88
N SER A 321 2.66 -35.71 -0.15
CA SER A 321 3.10 -37.04 0.23
C SER A 321 3.39 -37.91 -0.99
N TYR A 322 2.49 -37.92 -1.97
CA TYR A 322 2.69 -38.64 -3.22
C TYR A 322 3.96 -38.18 -3.95
N THR A 323 4.11 -36.83 -4.13
CA THR A 323 5.24 -36.24 -4.84
C THR A 323 6.59 -36.59 -4.21
N HIS A 324 6.69 -36.58 -2.87
CA HIS A 324 7.96 -36.77 -2.17
C HIS A 324 8.28 -38.22 -1.81
N LEU A 325 7.27 -39.08 -1.72
CA LEU A 325 7.47 -40.48 -1.31
C LEU A 325 7.43 -41.47 -2.47
N THR A 326 6.77 -41.13 -3.58
CA THR A 326 6.52 -42.11 -4.68
C THR A 326 7.24 -41.77 -5.98
N LEU A 327 7.80 -40.58 -6.15
CA LEU A 327 8.63 -40.31 -7.32
C LEU A 327 10.00 -40.98 -7.13
N PRO A 328 10.50 -41.74 -8.13
CA PRO A 328 11.86 -42.25 -8.09
C PRO A 328 12.83 -41.06 -8.10
N THR A 329 13.77 -41.07 -7.16
CA THR A 329 14.89 -40.14 -7.10
C THR A 329 15.89 -40.43 -8.21
#